data_8727b591d9bcfe2367fa7d09db031c8f
#
_entry.id   8727b591d9bcfe2367fa7d09db031c8f
#
_cell.length_a   1.000
_cell.length_b   1.000
_cell.length_c   1.000
_cell.angle_alpha   90.00
_cell.angle_beta   90.00
_cell.angle_gamma   90.00
#
_symmetry.space_group_name_H-M   'P 1'
#
loop_
_entity.id
_entity.type
_entity.pdbx_description
1 polymer ?
#
loop_
_entity_poly.entity_id
_entity_poly.type
_entity_poly.pdbx_seq_one_letter_code
_entity_poly.pdbx_strand_id
1 'polypeptide(L)'
;MQVKGIFVSSAVGKVDEIHNLNLDTRAGEELSDHLKYFTEHLPATFVYAGIEVERSGLFTGTRGRQLAGRCGVIHTSAFPDAKEWRQLVAAMEGTLRLHRHEPGSLVAQARYLHRRTGGMIGSLAHLIRASAIQAMLDGTEHITREAMDDILIDYAAHTAAARTAS
;
A
#
# COMPACT_ATOMS: atom_id res chain seq x y z
N MET A 1 10.01 43.25 -14.88
CA MET A 1 9.13 42.06 -14.94
C MET A 1 9.98 40.89 -14.51
N GLN A 2 9.93 40.53 -13.19
CA GLN A 2 10.74 39.45 -12.62
C GLN A 2 9.98 38.12 -12.82
N VAL A 3 10.53 37.24 -13.64
CA VAL A 3 10.05 35.87 -13.76
C VAL A 3 10.47 35.12 -12.50
N LYS A 4 9.55 34.87 -11.60
CA LYS A 4 9.77 33.92 -10.50
C LYS A 4 9.91 32.51 -11.10
N GLY A 5 11.12 32.02 -11.12
CA GLY A 5 11.40 30.63 -11.47
C GLY A 5 10.66 29.70 -10.49
N ILE A 6 9.84 28.81 -11.01
CA ILE A 6 9.26 27.72 -10.24
C ILE A 6 10.42 26.75 -9.99
N PHE A 7 11.02 26.79 -8.81
CA PHE A 7 11.92 25.74 -8.36
C PHE A 7 11.08 24.50 -8.05
N VAL A 8 11.04 23.55 -8.96
CA VAL A 8 10.54 22.21 -8.67
C VAL A 8 11.59 21.54 -7.80
N SER A 9 11.32 21.42 -6.51
CA SER A 9 12.17 20.63 -5.62
C SER A 9 12.14 19.18 -6.07
N SER A 10 13.27 18.62 -6.43
CA SER A 10 13.42 17.22 -6.83
C SER A 10 13.61 16.28 -5.62
N ALA A 11 13.68 16.80 -4.41
CA ALA A 11 13.86 16.00 -3.21
C ALA A 11 12.51 15.59 -2.61
N VAL A 12 12.39 14.31 -2.26
CA VAL A 12 11.22 13.75 -1.54
C VAL A 12 11.70 13.18 -0.21
N GLY A 13 11.20 13.76 0.88
CA GLY A 13 11.37 13.21 2.22
C GLY A 13 10.23 12.23 2.53
N LYS A 14 10.53 10.99 2.95
CA LYS A 14 9.53 10.03 3.39
C LYS A 14 9.66 9.79 4.89
N VAL A 15 8.55 9.93 5.60
CA VAL A 15 8.40 9.52 7.00
C VAL A 15 7.37 8.40 7.04
N ASP A 16 7.84 7.19 7.33
CA ASP A 16 6.99 5.99 7.38
C ASP A 16 6.60 5.66 8.81
N GLU A 17 5.55 4.85 8.96
CA GLU A 17 5.06 4.38 10.26
C GLU A 17 4.73 5.52 11.24
N ILE A 18 4.24 6.65 10.74
CA ILE A 18 4.02 7.86 11.56
C ILE A 18 3.00 7.62 12.69
N HIS A 19 2.16 6.61 12.58
CA HIS A 19 1.21 6.21 13.61
C HIS A 19 1.88 5.62 14.86
N ASN A 20 3.17 5.22 14.77
CA ASN A 20 3.95 4.80 15.94
C ASN A 20 4.44 5.98 16.78
N LEU A 21 4.30 7.20 16.25
CA LEU A 21 4.62 8.42 16.97
C LEU A 21 3.38 8.81 17.80
N ASN A 22 3.50 8.73 19.12
CA ASN A 22 2.41 9.19 20.00
C ASN A 22 2.42 10.72 20.05
N LEU A 23 1.75 11.34 19.09
CA LEU A 23 1.72 12.80 18.90
C LEU A 23 0.81 13.53 19.91
N ASP A 24 0.03 12.81 20.71
CA ASP A 24 -0.81 13.37 21.77
C ASP A 24 -0.02 13.61 23.08
N THR A 25 1.27 13.24 23.13
CA THR A 25 2.14 13.49 24.27
C THR A 25 2.99 14.76 24.06
N ARG A 26 3.54 15.31 25.14
CA ARG A 26 4.45 16.46 25.08
C ARG A 26 5.66 16.20 24.16
N ALA A 27 6.24 15.00 24.22
CA ALA A 27 7.30 14.60 23.30
C ALA A 27 6.81 14.49 21.84
N GLY A 28 5.56 14.10 21.64
CA GLY A 28 4.91 14.08 20.34
C GLY A 28 4.65 15.48 19.77
N GLU A 29 4.30 16.44 20.61
CA GLU A 29 4.16 17.84 20.20
C GLU A 29 5.50 18.41 19.72
N GLU A 30 6.60 18.15 20.45
CA GLU A 30 7.96 18.54 20.03
C GLU A 30 8.35 17.91 18.69
N LEU A 31 8.01 16.65 18.48
CA LEU A 31 8.25 15.96 17.22
C LEU A 31 7.42 16.55 16.06
N SER A 32 6.15 16.86 16.32
CA SER A 32 5.30 17.55 15.34
C SER A 32 5.88 18.90 14.93
N ASP A 33 6.47 19.64 15.88
CA ASP A 33 7.15 20.89 15.59
C ASP A 33 8.42 20.69 14.72
N HIS A 34 9.19 19.63 14.96
CA HIS A 34 10.34 19.28 14.10
C HIS A 34 9.90 18.89 12.69
N LEU A 35 8.86 18.09 12.55
CA LEU A 35 8.31 17.70 11.23
C LEU A 35 7.83 18.94 10.45
N LYS A 36 7.17 19.88 11.14
CA LYS A 36 6.77 21.16 10.57
C LYS A 36 7.98 22.00 10.17
N TYR A 37 8.99 22.09 11.04
CA TYR A 37 10.22 22.82 10.74
C TYR A 37 10.89 22.29 9.45
N PHE A 38 10.98 20.97 9.29
CA PHE A 38 11.52 20.37 8.07
C PHE A 38 10.71 20.72 6.83
N THR A 39 9.38 20.68 6.91
CA THR A 39 8.50 21.04 5.79
C THR A 39 8.60 22.52 5.39
N GLU A 40 8.92 23.39 6.33
CA GLU A 40 9.02 24.84 6.07
C GLU A 40 10.41 25.27 5.59
N HIS A 41 11.47 24.56 6.00
CA HIS A 41 12.86 24.99 5.77
C HIS A 41 13.61 24.16 4.75
N LEU A 42 13.14 22.96 4.44
CA LEU A 42 13.77 22.14 3.41
C LEU A 42 13.00 22.25 2.09
N PRO A 43 13.70 22.49 0.96
CA PRO A 43 13.08 22.54 -0.36
C PRO A 43 12.75 21.13 -0.86
N ALA A 44 11.87 20.42 -0.14
CA ALA A 44 11.49 19.04 -0.41
C ALA A 44 9.99 18.85 -0.25
N THR A 45 9.44 17.88 -0.99
CA THR A 45 8.09 17.37 -0.74
C THR A 45 8.16 16.28 0.31
N PHE A 46 7.34 16.36 1.35
CA PHE A 46 7.29 15.35 2.39
C PHE A 46 6.08 14.45 2.21
N VAL A 47 6.31 13.14 2.36
CA VAL A 47 5.26 12.11 2.35
C VAL A 47 5.24 11.47 3.73
N TYR A 48 4.14 11.63 4.44
CA TYR A 48 3.88 10.98 5.71
C TYR A 48 3.01 9.76 5.46
N ALA A 49 3.51 8.58 5.82
CA ALA A 49 2.80 7.32 5.63
C ALA A 49 2.57 6.61 6.97
N GLY A 50 1.46 5.91 7.09
CA GLY A 50 1.11 5.15 8.29
C GLY A 50 -0.33 4.66 8.26
N ILE A 51 -0.70 3.89 9.27
CA ILE A 51 -2.06 3.41 9.47
C ILE A 51 -2.87 4.53 10.13
N GLU A 52 -4.05 4.84 9.59
CA GLU A 52 -4.98 5.84 10.15
C GLU A 52 -4.29 7.16 10.57
N VAL A 53 -3.41 7.69 9.72
CA VAL A 53 -2.59 8.87 10.00
C VAL A 53 -3.42 10.05 10.53
N GLU A 54 -4.66 10.16 10.10
CA GLU A 54 -5.60 11.20 10.56
C GLU A 54 -5.94 11.06 12.06
N ARG A 55 -5.85 9.83 12.59
CA ARG A 55 -6.12 9.53 14.01
C ARG A 55 -4.85 9.51 14.87
N SER A 56 -3.68 9.63 14.27
CA SER A 56 -2.41 9.60 15.01
C SER A 56 -2.13 10.86 15.83
N GLY A 57 -3.02 11.85 15.83
CA GLY A 57 -2.81 13.13 16.48
C GLY A 57 -2.05 14.17 15.64
N LEU A 58 -1.52 13.76 14.47
CA LEU A 58 -0.74 14.65 13.57
C LEU A 58 -1.50 15.91 13.17
N PHE A 59 -2.82 15.80 13.00
CA PHE A 59 -3.70 16.90 12.56
C PHE A 59 -4.51 17.51 13.70
N THR A 60 -4.23 17.16 14.97
CA THR A 60 -4.96 17.68 16.13
C THR A 60 -4.38 19.01 16.62
N GLY A 61 -5.13 19.72 17.44
CA GLY A 61 -4.73 21.01 17.98
C GLY A 61 -4.58 22.10 16.92
N THR A 62 -4.09 23.28 17.32
CA THR A 62 -3.95 24.43 16.41
C THR A 62 -2.86 24.21 15.38
N ARG A 63 -1.75 23.60 15.78
CA ARG A 63 -0.61 23.31 14.91
C ARG A 63 -0.92 22.20 13.91
N GLY A 64 -1.59 21.15 14.37
CA GLY A 64 -2.04 20.06 13.49
C GLY A 64 -3.00 20.53 12.39
N ARG A 65 -3.92 21.44 12.72
CA ARG A 65 -4.81 22.05 11.73
C ARG A 65 -4.07 22.89 10.68
N GLN A 66 -2.99 23.57 11.06
CA GLN A 66 -2.14 24.30 10.11
C GLN A 66 -1.41 23.34 9.15
N LEU A 67 -0.93 22.20 9.65
CA LEU A 67 -0.31 21.17 8.83
C LEU A 67 -1.34 20.53 7.90
N ALA A 68 -2.51 20.17 8.41
CA ALA A 68 -3.61 19.59 7.62
C ALA A 68 -3.99 20.48 6.42
N GLY A 69 -4.01 21.80 6.60
CA GLY A 69 -4.31 22.76 5.51
C GLY A 69 -3.27 22.79 4.38
N ARG A 70 -2.12 22.13 4.56
CA ARG A 70 -1.01 22.06 3.59
C ARG A 70 -0.79 20.66 3.03
N CYS A 71 -1.51 19.65 3.53
CA CYS A 71 -1.36 18.26 3.13
C CYS A 71 -2.51 17.81 2.24
N GLY A 72 -2.18 17.07 1.17
CA GLY A 72 -3.15 16.24 0.47
C GLY A 72 -3.20 14.86 1.13
N VAL A 73 -4.40 14.37 1.44
CA VAL A 73 -4.57 13.01 2.01
C VAL A 73 -4.83 12.02 0.89
N ILE A 74 -4.06 10.93 0.87
CA ILE A 74 -4.23 9.83 -0.06
C ILE A 74 -4.56 8.59 0.76
N HIS A 75 -5.79 8.09 0.60
CA HIS A 75 -6.20 6.85 1.23
C HIS A 75 -5.83 5.66 0.35
N THR A 76 -5.14 4.68 0.92
CA THR A 76 -4.94 3.39 0.29
C THR A 76 -5.99 2.41 0.82
N SER A 77 -6.71 1.77 -0.08
CA SER A 77 -7.76 0.80 0.22
C SER A 77 -7.60 -0.45 -0.63
N ALA A 78 -8.47 -1.44 -0.39
CA ALA A 78 -8.59 -2.59 -1.29
C ALA A 78 -8.85 -2.13 -2.73
N PHE A 79 -8.22 -2.77 -3.69
CA PHE A 79 -8.49 -2.55 -5.11
C PHE A 79 -9.91 -3.03 -5.44
N PRO A 80 -10.70 -2.27 -6.22
CA PRO A 80 -11.97 -2.77 -6.74
C PRO A 80 -11.73 -3.87 -7.79
N ASP A 81 -12.69 -4.76 -7.99
CA ASP A 81 -12.66 -5.76 -9.08
C ASP A 81 -12.89 -5.07 -10.44
N ALA A 82 -11.85 -4.37 -10.89
CA ALA A 82 -11.87 -3.52 -12.08
C ALA A 82 -10.59 -3.69 -12.91
N LYS A 83 -10.38 -2.79 -13.86
CA LYS A 83 -9.22 -2.82 -14.77
C LYS A 83 -7.89 -2.73 -14.02
N GLU A 84 -7.83 -1.87 -13.01
CA GLU A 84 -6.64 -1.62 -12.19
C GLU A 84 -6.19 -2.89 -11.46
N TRP A 85 -7.15 -3.66 -10.92
CA TRP A 85 -6.87 -4.95 -10.31
C TRP A 85 -6.25 -5.94 -11.28
N ARG A 86 -6.81 -6.05 -12.49
CA ARG A 86 -6.25 -6.93 -13.54
C ARG A 86 -4.85 -6.52 -13.96
N GLN A 87 -4.59 -5.22 -14.04
CA GLN A 87 -3.26 -4.68 -14.33
C GLN A 87 -2.26 -5.01 -13.22
N LEU A 88 -2.69 -4.92 -11.95
CA LEU A 88 -1.87 -5.31 -10.82
C LEU A 88 -1.53 -6.81 -10.86
N VAL A 89 -2.52 -7.66 -11.11
CA VAL A 89 -2.30 -9.12 -11.26
C VAL A 89 -1.32 -9.39 -12.41
N ALA A 90 -1.51 -8.75 -13.55
CA ALA A 90 -0.62 -8.90 -14.71
C ALA A 90 0.83 -8.48 -14.39
N ALA A 91 0.99 -7.36 -13.68
CA ALA A 91 2.31 -6.89 -13.28
C ALA A 91 3.01 -7.87 -12.34
N MET A 92 2.29 -8.44 -11.36
CA MET A 92 2.83 -9.45 -10.45
C MET A 92 3.14 -10.78 -11.18
N GLU A 93 2.23 -11.24 -12.03
CA GLU A 93 2.44 -12.44 -12.83
C GLU A 93 3.68 -12.31 -13.74
N GLY A 94 3.88 -11.14 -14.33
CA GLY A 94 5.05 -10.85 -15.18
C GLY A 94 6.40 -10.93 -14.47
N THR A 95 6.42 -10.92 -13.12
CA THR A 95 7.64 -11.12 -12.34
C THR A 95 7.97 -12.58 -12.05
N LEU A 96 7.03 -13.50 -12.27
CA LEU A 96 7.23 -14.93 -12.05
C LEU A 96 8.31 -15.49 -12.99
N ARG A 97 9.06 -16.46 -12.50
CA ARG A 97 10.13 -17.16 -13.23
C ARG A 97 9.94 -18.68 -13.14
N LEU A 98 8.71 -19.11 -13.31
CA LEU A 98 8.34 -20.52 -13.34
C LEU A 98 8.35 -21.02 -14.82
N HIS A 99 9.00 -22.13 -15.08
CA HIS A 99 9.28 -22.60 -16.44
C HIS A 99 8.03 -23.08 -17.21
N ARG A 100 7.01 -23.54 -16.49
CA ARG A 100 5.77 -24.08 -17.08
C ARG A 100 4.55 -23.21 -16.84
N HIS A 101 4.74 -22.04 -16.22
CA HIS A 101 3.65 -21.11 -15.97
C HIS A 101 3.29 -20.35 -17.24
N GLU A 102 2.03 -20.45 -17.66
CA GLU A 102 1.54 -19.76 -18.84
C GLU A 102 1.24 -18.29 -18.53
N PRO A 103 1.86 -17.34 -19.24
CA PRO A 103 1.56 -15.92 -19.07
C PRO A 103 0.07 -15.62 -19.28
N GLY A 104 -0.52 -14.84 -18.38
CA GLY A 104 -1.94 -14.49 -18.43
C GLY A 104 -2.86 -15.46 -17.70
N SER A 105 -2.37 -16.60 -17.22
CA SER A 105 -3.17 -17.58 -16.48
C SER A 105 -3.71 -17.04 -15.17
N LEU A 106 -2.93 -16.22 -14.42
CA LEU A 106 -3.41 -15.53 -13.23
C LEU A 106 -4.34 -14.38 -13.57
N VAL A 107 -4.06 -13.65 -14.65
CA VAL A 107 -4.97 -12.58 -15.14
C VAL A 107 -6.34 -13.15 -15.50
N ALA A 108 -6.40 -14.33 -16.13
CA ALA A 108 -7.65 -15.02 -16.41
C ALA A 108 -8.45 -15.35 -15.13
N GLN A 109 -7.75 -15.52 -14.02
CA GLN A 109 -8.33 -15.80 -12.70
C GLN A 109 -8.46 -14.54 -11.81
N ALA A 110 -8.31 -13.34 -12.35
CA ALA A 110 -8.27 -12.10 -11.57
C ALA A 110 -9.47 -11.92 -10.64
N ARG A 111 -10.68 -12.29 -11.06
CA ARG A 111 -11.88 -12.25 -10.23
C ARG A 111 -11.85 -13.24 -9.05
N TYR A 112 -11.30 -14.42 -9.26
CA TYR A 112 -11.08 -15.40 -8.20
C TYR A 112 -10.06 -14.84 -7.19
N LEU A 113 -8.92 -14.32 -7.67
CA LEU A 113 -7.89 -13.71 -6.84
C LEU A 113 -8.44 -12.54 -6.02
N HIS A 114 -9.29 -11.70 -6.65
CA HIS A 114 -9.94 -10.60 -5.95
C HIS A 114 -10.80 -11.08 -4.77
N ARG A 115 -11.66 -12.08 -5.01
CA ARG A 115 -12.51 -12.64 -3.95
C ARG A 115 -11.69 -13.28 -2.83
N ARG A 116 -10.60 -13.99 -3.18
CA ARG A 116 -9.74 -14.66 -2.20
C ARG A 116 -8.98 -13.66 -1.32
N THR A 117 -8.56 -12.54 -1.87
CA THR A 117 -7.68 -11.57 -1.20
C THR A 117 -8.42 -10.33 -0.71
N GLY A 118 -9.73 -10.21 -1.01
CA GLY A 118 -10.51 -9.01 -0.72
C GLY A 118 -9.98 -7.76 -1.43
N GLY A 119 -9.27 -7.90 -2.55
CA GLY A 119 -8.63 -6.79 -3.26
C GLY A 119 -7.39 -6.22 -2.56
N MET A 120 -6.87 -6.87 -1.52
CA MET A 120 -5.70 -6.42 -0.77
C MET A 120 -4.41 -6.81 -1.48
N ILE A 121 -3.56 -5.82 -1.80
CA ILE A 121 -2.30 -6.04 -2.52
C ILE A 121 -1.32 -6.94 -1.75
N GLY A 122 -1.24 -6.79 -0.42
CA GLY A 122 -0.40 -7.61 0.44
C GLY A 122 -0.81 -9.08 0.40
N SER A 123 -2.11 -9.35 0.53
CA SER A 123 -2.68 -10.69 0.47
C SER A 123 -2.51 -11.32 -0.91
N LEU A 124 -2.64 -10.53 -1.99
CA LEU A 124 -2.37 -11.00 -3.35
C LEU A 124 -0.89 -11.39 -3.51
N ALA A 125 0.01 -10.54 -3.07
CA ALA A 125 1.44 -10.80 -3.15
C ALA A 125 1.83 -12.05 -2.32
N HIS A 126 1.24 -12.21 -1.14
CA HIS A 126 1.43 -13.41 -0.32
C HIS A 126 0.95 -14.67 -1.05
N LEU A 127 -0.28 -14.66 -1.55
CA LEU A 127 -0.89 -15.79 -2.25
C LEU A 127 -0.06 -16.22 -3.47
N ILE A 128 0.30 -15.29 -4.35
CA ILE A 128 1.10 -15.58 -5.54
C ILE A 128 2.48 -16.12 -5.16
N ARG A 129 3.15 -15.50 -4.17
CA ARG A 129 4.48 -15.93 -3.73
C ARG A 129 4.45 -17.32 -3.10
N ALA A 130 3.51 -17.59 -2.21
CA ALA A 130 3.38 -18.89 -1.56
C ALA A 130 3.08 -19.99 -2.58
N SER A 131 2.18 -19.74 -3.53
CA SER A 131 1.87 -20.68 -4.60
C SER A 131 3.06 -20.92 -5.54
N ALA A 132 3.85 -19.89 -5.83
CA ALA A 132 5.06 -20.04 -6.65
C ALA A 132 6.14 -20.88 -5.92
N ILE A 133 6.33 -20.66 -4.62
CA ILE A 133 7.25 -21.47 -3.81
C ILE A 133 6.79 -22.93 -3.79
N GLN A 134 5.51 -23.16 -3.58
CA GLN A 134 4.96 -24.52 -3.59
C GLN A 134 5.18 -25.19 -4.94
N ALA A 135 4.87 -24.49 -6.05
CA ALA A 135 5.09 -25.03 -7.40
C ALA A 135 6.55 -25.37 -7.70
N MET A 136 7.52 -24.64 -7.12
CA MET A 136 8.94 -24.96 -7.24
C MET A 136 9.29 -26.19 -6.39
N LEU A 137 8.78 -26.30 -5.17
CA LEU A 137 9.02 -27.44 -4.27
C LEU A 137 8.45 -28.75 -4.82
N ASP A 138 7.27 -28.69 -5.45
CA ASP A 138 6.60 -29.84 -6.05
C ASP A 138 7.13 -30.17 -7.46
N GLY A 139 8.01 -29.33 -8.01
CA GLY A 139 8.54 -29.50 -9.36
C GLY A 139 7.51 -29.30 -10.48
N THR A 140 6.32 -28.76 -10.15
CA THR A 140 5.27 -28.52 -11.15
C THR A 140 5.56 -27.32 -12.03
N GLU A 141 6.29 -26.33 -11.47
CA GLU A 141 6.72 -25.10 -12.16
C GLU A 141 5.57 -24.27 -12.78
N HIS A 142 4.36 -24.41 -12.24
CA HIS A 142 3.21 -23.61 -12.61
C HIS A 142 2.23 -23.46 -11.45
N ILE A 143 1.52 -22.33 -11.39
CA ILE A 143 0.53 -22.06 -10.35
C ILE A 143 -0.84 -22.51 -10.86
N THR A 144 -1.50 -23.38 -10.10
CA THR A 144 -2.86 -23.80 -10.34
C THR A 144 -3.83 -23.18 -9.33
N ARG A 145 -5.11 -23.22 -9.65
CA ARG A 145 -6.14 -22.74 -8.73
C ARG A 145 -6.21 -23.62 -7.48
N GLU A 146 -6.10 -24.91 -7.65
CA GLU A 146 -6.11 -25.90 -6.56
C GLU A 146 -4.96 -25.60 -5.58
N ALA A 147 -3.75 -25.40 -6.11
CA ALA A 147 -2.59 -25.02 -5.29
C ALA A 147 -2.82 -23.70 -4.54
N MET A 148 -3.47 -22.74 -5.18
CA MET A 148 -3.82 -21.48 -4.50
C MET A 148 -4.89 -21.66 -3.41
N ASP A 149 -5.85 -22.58 -3.60
CA ASP A 149 -6.89 -22.83 -2.61
C ASP A 149 -6.32 -23.40 -1.29
N ASP A 150 -5.23 -24.14 -1.34
CA ASP A 150 -4.52 -24.69 -0.18
C ASP A 150 -3.69 -23.66 0.61
N ILE A 151 -3.43 -22.50 0.04
CA ILE A 151 -2.63 -21.45 0.71
C ILE A 151 -3.51 -20.73 1.75
N LEU A 152 -3.02 -20.67 2.98
CA LEU A 152 -3.63 -19.85 4.03
C LEU A 152 -3.39 -18.37 3.74
N ILE A 153 -4.48 -17.60 3.76
CA ILE A 153 -4.44 -16.16 3.56
C ILE A 153 -4.46 -15.45 4.92
N ASP A 154 -3.88 -14.26 4.95
CA ASP A 154 -3.82 -13.44 6.14
C ASP A 154 -5.21 -12.94 6.62
N TYR A 155 -5.24 -12.45 7.86
CA TYR A 155 -6.47 -11.94 8.51
C TYR A 155 -7.07 -10.75 7.76
N ALA A 156 -6.26 -9.93 7.09
CA ALA A 156 -6.73 -8.75 6.35
C ALA A 156 -7.64 -9.16 5.18
N ALA A 157 -7.26 -10.24 4.45
CA ALA A 157 -8.08 -10.78 3.38
C ALA A 157 -9.41 -11.35 3.90
N HIS A 158 -9.39 -12.05 5.05
CA HIS A 158 -10.61 -12.58 5.67
C HIS A 158 -11.59 -11.47 6.05
N THR A 159 -11.11 -10.38 6.66
CA THR A 159 -11.95 -9.25 7.05
C THR A 159 -12.46 -8.45 5.85
N ALA A 160 -11.65 -8.29 4.81
CA ALA A 160 -12.07 -7.60 3.59
C ALA A 160 -13.14 -8.40 2.83
N ALA A 161 -13.00 -9.74 2.73
CA ALA A 161 -13.97 -10.60 2.09
C ALA A 161 -15.34 -10.61 2.84
N ALA A 162 -15.33 -10.56 4.17
CA ALA A 162 -16.56 -10.48 4.97
C ALA A 162 -17.32 -9.17 4.74
N ARG A 163 -16.62 -8.04 4.55
CA ARG A 163 -17.25 -6.73 4.26
C ARG A 163 -17.89 -6.65 2.88
N THR A 164 -17.42 -7.42 1.91
CA THR A 164 -17.98 -7.43 0.55
C THR A 164 -19.18 -8.37 0.42
N ALA A 165 -19.40 -9.24 1.39
CA ALA A 165 -20.51 -10.20 1.42
C ALA A 165 -21.75 -9.67 2.18
N SER A 166 -21.63 -8.52 2.85
CA SER A 166 -22.69 -7.82 3.58
C SER A 166 -23.24 -6.66 2.78
#